data_d2d1741c8de183f8fa6afb4f61d02f34
#
_entry.id   d2d1741c8de183f8fa6afb4f61d02f34
#
_cell.length_a   1.000
_cell.length_b   1.000
_cell.length_c   1.000
_cell.angle_alpha   90.00
_cell.angle_beta   90.00
_cell.angle_gamma   90.00
#
_symmetry.space_group_name_H-M   'P 1'
#
loop_
_entity.id
_entity.type
_entity.pdbx_description
1 polymer ?
#
loop_
_entity_poly.entity_id
_entity_poly.type
_entity_poly.pdbx_seq_one_letter_code
_entity_poly.pdbx_strand_id
1 'polypeptide(L)'
;MDEKVLEEIRFHSEAVHRDANSPLFQIREKEMEISGRVFAARNQADKMISDARQRSLDIVRNAQADAERLAKEHADKVYAEIEKSIEDAKEQGVAETAALEHGLAKRQGEAADFVTKLVTTA
;
A
#
# COMPACT_ATOMS: atom_id res chain seq x y z
N MET A 1 -2.73 -57.20 -39.29
CA MET A 1 -2.01 -57.81 -38.19
C MET A 1 -2.65 -59.16 -37.90
N ASP A 2 -1.85 -60.20 -37.83
CA ASP A 2 -2.33 -61.50 -37.48
C ASP A 2 -2.88 -61.52 -36.03
N GLU A 3 -4.04 -62.15 -35.89
CA GLU A 3 -4.73 -62.28 -34.59
C GLU A 3 -3.85 -62.96 -33.52
N LYS A 4 -3.02 -63.91 -33.96
CA LYS A 4 -2.00 -64.60 -33.15
C LYS A 4 -0.94 -63.66 -32.61
N VAL A 5 -0.50 -62.67 -33.35
CA VAL A 5 0.50 -61.66 -32.89
C VAL A 5 -0.09 -60.75 -31.85
N LEU A 6 -1.35 -60.38 -31.99
CA LEU A 6 -2.08 -59.59 -31.01
C LEU A 6 -2.32 -60.35 -29.70
N GLU A 7 -2.60 -61.66 -29.76
CA GLU A 7 -2.73 -62.49 -28.57
C GLU A 7 -1.38 -62.69 -27.86
N GLU A 8 -0.27 -62.91 -28.60
CA GLU A 8 1.07 -63.00 -28.02
C GLU A 8 1.48 -61.67 -27.35
N ILE A 9 1.20 -60.53 -27.95
CA ILE A 9 1.47 -59.21 -27.36
C ILE A 9 0.65 -59.00 -26.09
N ARG A 10 -0.63 -59.41 -26.11
CA ARG A 10 -1.47 -59.34 -24.90
C ARG A 10 -0.96 -60.26 -23.79
N PHE A 11 -0.63 -61.49 -24.14
CA PHE A 11 -0.12 -62.45 -23.17
C PHE A 11 1.21 -62.01 -22.58
N HIS A 12 2.14 -61.48 -23.37
CA HIS A 12 3.38 -60.91 -22.89
C HIS A 12 3.16 -59.66 -22.03
N SER A 13 2.24 -58.80 -22.40
CA SER A 13 1.87 -57.61 -21.62
C SER A 13 1.24 -57.97 -20.27
N GLU A 14 0.37 -58.96 -20.23
CA GLU A 14 -0.25 -59.46 -18.99
C GLU A 14 0.72 -60.23 -18.10
N ALA A 15 1.64 -61.00 -18.68
CA ALA A 15 2.67 -61.72 -17.94
C ALA A 15 3.69 -60.76 -17.29
N VAL A 16 4.08 -59.71 -18.01
CA VAL A 16 4.95 -58.64 -17.48
C VAL A 16 4.25 -57.84 -16.34
N HIS A 17 2.95 -57.68 -16.45
CA HIS A 17 2.18 -57.00 -15.37
C HIS A 17 1.98 -57.89 -14.12
N ARG A 18 2.02 -59.21 -14.26
CA ARG A 18 1.85 -60.16 -13.13
C ARG A 18 3.14 -60.47 -12.38
N ASP A 19 4.29 -60.29 -13.00
CA ASP A 19 5.58 -60.61 -12.38
C ASP A 19 6.20 -59.34 -11.76
N ALA A 20 6.01 -59.17 -10.47
CA ALA A 20 6.57 -58.08 -9.68
C ALA A 20 8.12 -58.05 -9.65
N ASN A 21 8.78 -59.16 -10.04
CA ASN A 21 10.23 -59.28 -10.15
C ASN A 21 10.75 -59.02 -11.56
N SER A 22 9.87 -58.81 -12.53
CA SER A 22 10.25 -58.49 -13.90
C SER A 22 10.95 -57.14 -13.97
N PRO A 23 12.12 -57.02 -14.63
CA PRO A 23 12.80 -55.72 -14.83
C PRO A 23 11.91 -54.69 -15.50
N LEU A 24 11.06 -55.07 -16.44
CA LEU A 24 10.11 -54.16 -17.11
C LEU A 24 9.03 -53.64 -16.15
N PHE A 25 8.54 -54.49 -15.27
CA PHE A 25 7.58 -54.10 -14.26
C PHE A 25 8.21 -53.08 -13.28
N GLN A 26 9.43 -53.36 -12.81
CA GLN A 26 10.15 -52.44 -11.92
C GLN A 26 10.44 -51.08 -12.57
N ILE A 27 10.83 -51.07 -13.85
CA ILE A 27 11.03 -49.84 -14.62
C ILE A 27 9.73 -49.07 -14.71
N ARG A 28 8.62 -49.68 -15.04
CA ARG A 28 7.31 -49.06 -15.15
C ARG A 28 6.81 -48.50 -13.85
N GLU A 29 7.03 -49.24 -12.75
CA GLU A 29 6.69 -48.75 -11.41
C GLU A 29 7.52 -47.52 -11.05
N LYS A 30 8.79 -47.47 -11.35
CA LYS A 30 9.67 -46.31 -11.16
C LYS A 30 9.29 -45.15 -12.07
N GLU A 31 8.92 -45.37 -13.29
CA GLU A 31 8.41 -44.34 -14.20
C GLU A 31 7.14 -43.69 -13.66
N MET A 32 6.20 -44.51 -13.16
CA MET A 32 4.97 -44.01 -12.54
C MET A 32 5.25 -43.20 -11.24
N GLU A 33 6.15 -43.69 -10.42
CA GLU A 33 6.58 -42.98 -9.19
C GLU A 33 7.20 -41.60 -9.52
N ILE A 34 8.14 -41.59 -10.49
CA ILE A 34 8.80 -40.35 -10.91
C ILE A 34 7.80 -39.39 -11.55
N SER A 35 6.91 -39.88 -12.42
CA SER A 35 5.86 -39.04 -13.01
C SER A 35 4.93 -38.45 -11.98
N GLY A 36 4.55 -39.22 -10.95
CA GLY A 36 3.75 -38.75 -9.85
C GLY A 36 4.45 -37.66 -9.04
N ARG A 37 5.75 -37.83 -8.78
CA ARG A 37 6.57 -36.83 -8.07
C ARG A 37 6.74 -35.55 -8.87
N VAL A 38 6.97 -35.66 -10.17
CA VAL A 38 7.07 -34.50 -11.07
C VAL A 38 5.75 -33.75 -11.12
N PHE A 39 4.63 -34.47 -11.23
CA PHE A 39 3.30 -33.87 -11.23
C PHE A 39 3.01 -33.13 -9.90
N ALA A 40 3.28 -33.78 -8.77
CA ALA A 40 3.13 -33.16 -7.46
C ALA A 40 4.01 -31.91 -7.30
N ALA A 41 5.26 -31.97 -7.75
CA ALA A 41 6.17 -30.82 -7.70
C ALA A 41 5.69 -29.64 -8.56
N ARG A 42 5.16 -29.92 -9.75
CA ARG A 42 4.58 -28.89 -10.62
C ARG A 42 3.36 -28.24 -9.98
N ASN A 43 2.45 -29.04 -9.42
CA ASN A 43 1.28 -28.52 -8.73
C ASN A 43 1.66 -27.67 -7.53
N GLN A 44 2.67 -28.07 -6.78
CA GLN A 44 3.19 -27.29 -5.67
C GLN A 44 3.83 -25.98 -6.14
N ALA A 45 4.60 -26.00 -7.21
CA ALA A 45 5.19 -24.82 -7.80
C ALA A 45 4.11 -23.82 -8.30
N ASP A 46 3.11 -24.32 -8.98
CA ASP A 46 1.98 -23.49 -9.47
C ASP A 46 1.23 -22.86 -8.30
N LYS A 47 1.00 -23.62 -7.23
CA LYS A 47 0.39 -23.09 -6.01
C LYS A 47 1.26 -22.00 -5.38
N MET A 48 2.56 -22.22 -5.26
CA MET A 48 3.49 -21.22 -4.71
C MET A 48 3.48 -19.92 -5.52
N ILE A 49 3.46 -20.04 -6.86
CA ILE A 49 3.38 -18.88 -7.75
C ILE A 49 2.06 -18.13 -7.56
N SER A 50 0.95 -18.87 -7.51
CA SER A 50 -0.38 -18.29 -7.28
C SER A 50 -0.45 -17.57 -5.92
N ASP A 51 0.02 -18.21 -4.86
CA ASP A 51 0.06 -17.62 -3.50
C ASP A 51 0.96 -16.37 -3.45
N ALA A 52 2.12 -16.41 -4.14
CA ALA A 52 3.02 -15.28 -4.22
C ALA A 52 2.40 -14.09 -4.97
N ARG A 53 1.69 -14.34 -6.07
CA ARG A 53 0.95 -13.31 -6.80
C ARG A 53 -0.16 -12.69 -5.95
N GLN A 54 -0.90 -13.51 -5.24
CA GLN A 54 -1.96 -13.04 -4.34
C GLN A 54 -1.38 -12.16 -3.23
N ARG A 55 -0.30 -12.59 -2.57
CA ARG A 55 0.39 -11.79 -1.56
C ARG A 55 0.92 -10.47 -2.11
N SER A 56 1.47 -10.48 -3.33
CA SER A 56 1.93 -9.26 -3.99
C SER A 56 0.79 -8.26 -4.21
N LEU A 57 -0.36 -8.73 -4.70
CA LEU A 57 -1.55 -7.89 -4.88
C LEU A 57 -2.06 -7.32 -3.55
N ASP A 58 -2.06 -8.12 -2.49
CA ASP A 58 -2.49 -7.69 -1.16
C ASP A 58 -1.53 -6.64 -0.58
N ILE A 59 -0.22 -6.81 -0.76
CA ILE A 59 0.79 -5.83 -0.34
C ILE A 59 0.59 -4.50 -1.05
N VAL A 60 0.41 -4.51 -2.37
CA VAL A 60 0.19 -3.29 -3.15
C VAL A 60 -1.10 -2.60 -2.73
N ARG A 61 -2.18 -3.36 -2.55
CA ARG A 61 -3.48 -2.84 -2.12
C ARG A 61 -3.41 -2.21 -0.73
N ASN A 62 -2.75 -2.88 0.22
CA ASN A 62 -2.56 -2.35 1.56
C ASN A 62 -1.68 -1.10 1.56
N ALA A 63 -0.59 -1.09 0.77
CA ALA A 63 0.27 0.08 0.64
C ALA A 63 -0.48 1.29 0.04
N GLN A 64 -1.35 1.08 -0.94
CA GLN A 64 -2.20 2.13 -1.49
C GLN A 64 -3.18 2.68 -0.46
N ALA A 65 -3.85 1.81 0.28
CA ALA A 65 -4.78 2.23 1.34
C ALA A 65 -4.06 3.01 2.46
N ASP A 66 -2.87 2.56 2.86
CA ASP A 66 -2.04 3.27 3.83
C ASP A 66 -1.57 4.63 3.32
N ALA A 67 -1.16 4.71 2.06
CA ALA A 67 -0.76 5.97 1.44
C ALA A 67 -1.91 6.98 1.38
N GLU A 68 -3.12 6.54 1.02
CA GLU A 68 -4.32 7.39 1.02
C GLU A 68 -4.68 7.89 2.42
N ARG A 69 -4.62 6.99 3.41
CA ARG A 69 -4.85 7.36 4.81
C ARG A 69 -3.85 8.37 5.31
N LEU A 70 -2.55 8.15 5.07
CA LEU A 70 -1.48 9.06 5.46
C LEU A 70 -1.59 10.42 4.75
N ALA A 71 -1.93 10.43 3.47
CA ALA A 71 -2.14 11.67 2.72
C ALA A 71 -3.31 12.48 3.30
N LYS A 72 -4.40 11.83 3.65
CA LYS A 72 -5.55 12.47 4.30
C LYS A 72 -5.20 13.01 5.67
N GLU A 73 -4.56 12.22 6.52
CA GLU A 73 -4.12 12.65 7.85
C GLU A 73 -3.17 13.84 7.77
N HIS A 74 -2.27 13.85 6.80
CA HIS A 74 -1.36 14.98 6.58
C HIS A 74 -2.11 16.23 6.13
N ALA A 75 -3.03 16.09 5.17
CA ALA A 75 -3.87 17.20 4.74
C ALA A 75 -4.69 17.79 5.90
N ASP A 76 -5.33 16.94 6.68
CA ASP A 76 -6.11 17.37 7.84
C ASP A 76 -5.27 18.14 8.86
N LYS A 77 -4.04 17.69 9.14
CA LYS A 77 -3.09 18.41 10.00
C LYS A 77 -2.69 19.75 9.43
N VAL A 78 -2.35 19.82 8.15
CA VAL A 78 -1.98 21.08 7.49
C VAL A 78 -3.13 22.05 7.50
N TYR A 79 -4.36 21.62 7.23
CA TYR A 79 -5.54 22.49 7.32
C TYR A 79 -5.76 23.02 8.73
N ALA A 80 -5.63 22.17 9.76
CA ALA A 80 -5.75 22.61 11.15
C ALA A 80 -4.67 23.64 11.55
N GLU A 81 -3.43 23.44 11.07
CA GLU A 81 -2.33 24.39 11.30
C GLU A 81 -2.59 25.73 10.59
N ILE A 82 -3.11 25.69 9.37
CA ILE A 82 -3.48 26.90 8.61
C ILE A 82 -4.61 27.65 9.31
N GLU A 83 -5.66 26.95 9.74
CA GLU A 83 -6.77 27.58 10.48
C GLU A 83 -6.29 28.26 11.75
N LYS A 84 -5.41 27.58 12.52
CA LYS A 84 -4.80 28.18 13.71
C LYS A 84 -3.95 29.39 13.36
N SER A 85 -3.13 29.31 12.32
CA SER A 85 -2.33 30.46 11.85
C SER A 85 -3.17 31.65 11.44
N ILE A 86 -4.30 31.42 10.80
CA ILE A 86 -5.26 32.46 10.40
C ILE A 86 -5.86 33.11 11.65
N GLU A 87 -6.26 32.33 12.64
CA GLU A 87 -6.83 32.86 13.89
C GLU A 87 -5.81 33.68 14.65
N ASP A 88 -4.58 33.14 14.81
CA ASP A 88 -3.47 33.87 15.45
C ASP A 88 -3.17 35.21 14.72
N ALA A 89 -3.15 35.19 13.38
CA ALA A 89 -2.96 36.40 12.59
C ALA A 89 -4.10 37.43 12.74
N LYS A 90 -5.34 36.99 12.86
CA LYS A 90 -6.49 37.85 13.14
C LYS A 90 -6.40 38.48 14.53
N GLU A 91 -6.09 37.68 15.54
CA GLU A 91 -5.91 38.18 16.92
C GLU A 91 -4.79 39.21 16.98
N GLN A 92 -3.65 38.93 16.36
CA GLN A 92 -2.53 39.86 16.28
C GLN A 92 -2.91 41.13 15.54
N GLY A 93 -3.61 41.03 14.41
CA GLY A 93 -4.09 42.18 13.66
C GLY A 93 -5.05 43.08 14.46
N VAL A 94 -5.96 42.49 15.24
CA VAL A 94 -6.86 43.21 16.13
C VAL A 94 -6.07 43.93 17.24
N ALA A 95 -5.10 43.25 17.86
CA ALA A 95 -4.26 43.84 18.89
C ALA A 95 -3.40 44.98 18.34
N GLU A 96 -2.79 44.83 17.19
CA GLU A 96 -1.99 45.89 16.54
C GLU A 96 -2.85 47.07 16.13
N THR A 97 -4.05 46.85 15.62
CA THR A 97 -5.00 47.93 15.28
C THR A 97 -5.41 48.70 16.53
N ALA A 98 -5.74 48.01 17.61
CA ALA A 98 -6.09 48.65 18.88
C ALA A 98 -4.92 49.48 19.46
N ALA A 99 -3.70 48.95 19.40
CA ALA A 99 -2.50 49.66 19.82
C ALA A 99 -2.23 50.90 18.98
N LEU A 100 -2.43 50.80 17.66
CA LEU A 100 -2.27 51.93 16.74
C LEU A 100 -3.34 53.02 17.00
N GLU A 101 -4.60 52.65 17.18
CA GLU A 101 -5.69 53.59 17.52
C GLU A 101 -5.40 54.31 18.84
N HIS A 102 -4.95 53.60 19.85
CA HIS A 102 -4.58 54.18 21.13
C HIS A 102 -3.40 55.17 21.00
N GLY A 103 -2.37 54.80 20.25
CA GLY A 103 -1.23 55.67 19.97
C GLY A 103 -1.60 56.92 19.18
N LEU A 104 -2.50 56.80 18.19
CA LEU A 104 -2.99 57.92 17.42
C LEU A 104 -3.86 58.87 18.27
N ALA A 105 -4.75 58.35 19.11
CA ALA A 105 -5.55 59.16 20.03
C ALA A 105 -4.68 59.94 20.98
N LYS A 106 -3.62 59.34 21.54
CA LYS A 106 -2.64 60.01 22.39
C LYS A 106 -1.91 61.15 21.66
N ARG A 107 -1.44 60.90 20.43
CA ARG A 107 -0.76 61.90 19.61
C ARG A 107 -1.70 63.06 19.22
N GLN A 108 -2.97 62.74 18.91
CA GLN A 108 -3.97 63.73 18.63
C GLN A 108 -4.19 64.65 19.81
N GLY A 109 -4.26 64.13 21.07
CA GLY A 109 -4.35 64.90 22.28
C GLY A 109 -3.11 65.79 22.50
N GLU A 110 -1.91 65.24 22.29
CA GLU A 110 -0.65 65.99 22.38
C GLU A 110 -0.57 67.14 21.35
N ALA A 111 -1.01 66.88 20.12
CA ALA A 111 -1.05 67.88 19.06
C ALA A 111 -2.06 69.02 19.38
N ALA A 112 -3.22 68.65 19.88
CA ALA A 112 -4.24 69.61 20.30
C ALA A 112 -3.72 70.50 21.47
N ASP A 113 -3.07 69.89 22.45
CA ASP A 113 -2.45 70.66 23.58
C ASP A 113 -1.33 71.53 23.06
N PHE A 114 -0.52 71.10 22.12
CA PHE A 114 0.54 71.94 21.54
C PHE A 114 -0.03 73.16 20.81
N VAL A 115 -1.05 72.96 19.98
CA VAL A 115 -1.71 74.06 19.28
C VAL A 115 -2.36 75.04 20.25
N THR A 116 -3.04 74.54 21.29
CA THR A 116 -3.66 75.37 22.33
C THR A 116 -2.63 76.22 23.09
N LYS A 117 -1.49 75.64 23.46
CA LYS A 117 -0.39 76.37 24.06
C LYS A 117 0.18 77.48 23.17
N LEU A 118 0.34 77.19 21.89
CA LEU A 118 0.86 78.12 20.91
C LEU A 118 -0.07 79.32 20.68
N VAL A 119 -1.39 79.11 20.72
CA VAL A 119 -2.38 80.15 20.56
C VAL A 119 -2.55 80.96 21.82
N THR A 120 -2.40 80.35 23.00
CA THR A 120 -2.58 81.03 24.31
C THR A 120 -1.33 81.77 24.79
N THR A 121 -0.15 81.48 24.28
CA THR A 121 1.11 82.19 24.62
C THR A 121 1.53 83.25 23.60
N ALA A 122 0.78 83.41 22.54
CA ALA A 122 1.03 84.50 21.57
C ALA A 122 0.35 85.80 21.98
#